data_dfeaf31ed8839c76793a384669b584ee
#
_entry.id   dfeaf31ed8839c76793a384669b584ee
#
_cell.length_a   1.000
_cell.length_b   1.000
_cell.length_c   1.000
_cell.angle_alpha   90.00
_cell.angle_beta   90.00
_cell.angle_gamma   90.00
#
_symmetry.space_group_name_H-M   'P 1'
#
loop_
_entity.id
_entity.type
_entity.pdbx_description
1 polymer ?
#
loop_
_entity_poly.entity_id
_entity_poly.type
_entity_poly.pdbx_seq_one_letter_code
_entity_poly.pdbx_strand_id
1 'polypeptide(L)'
;LYKQLKKKVVPNITGLVGHQHSGCPGSREMSFTPSSVQPVVATGSQPSELQQWPVQLHLVSPGATFLKGADLLVAADCCAFSVGDFHQTYLKGKRLVIACPKLDHGKDVYINKLADMIDHGGINTLTVMIMEVPCCGGLLSICQEAQKLASRHVPLKLIRISLKGEKLEDRWV
;
A
#
# COMPACT_ATOMS: atom_id res chain seq x y z
N LEU A 1 -34.18 -19.21 6.08
CA LEU A 1 -34.04 -19.53 4.63
C LEU A 1 -32.59 -19.44 4.18
N TYR A 2 -31.64 -20.05 4.91
CA TYR A 2 -30.22 -20.10 4.55
C TYR A 2 -29.66 -21.48 4.96
N LYS A 3 -30.12 -22.53 4.26
CA LYS A 3 -29.50 -23.87 4.33
C LYS A 3 -29.55 -24.48 2.94
N GLN A 4 -28.41 -25.02 2.53
CA GLN A 4 -28.13 -25.83 1.34
C GLN A 4 -27.39 -25.07 0.20
N LEU A 5 -26.10 -24.84 0.39
CA LEU A 5 -25.18 -24.88 -0.73
C LEU A 5 -24.26 -26.06 -0.54
N LYS A 6 -24.55 -27.13 -1.26
CA LYS A 6 -23.78 -28.36 -1.30
C LYS A 6 -22.38 -28.11 -1.88
N LYS A 7 -21.36 -28.61 -1.17
CA LYS A 7 -19.99 -28.71 -1.66
C LYS A 7 -19.97 -29.43 -3.02
N LYS A 8 -19.64 -28.70 -4.10
CA LYS A 8 -19.19 -29.32 -5.35
C LYS A 8 -17.72 -29.71 -5.18
N VAL A 9 -17.47 -31.01 -5.18
CA VAL A 9 -16.14 -31.59 -5.29
C VAL A 9 -15.60 -31.23 -6.66
N VAL A 10 -14.47 -30.51 -6.70
CA VAL A 10 -13.75 -30.23 -7.95
C VAL A 10 -12.87 -31.44 -8.25
N PRO A 11 -12.94 -32.03 -9.46
CA PRO A 11 -12.09 -33.16 -9.81
C PRO A 11 -10.62 -32.74 -9.90
N ASN A 12 -9.76 -33.57 -9.34
CA ASN A 12 -8.31 -33.45 -9.39
C ASN A 12 -7.83 -33.65 -10.83
N ILE A 13 -7.33 -32.59 -11.46
CA ILE A 13 -6.67 -32.70 -12.75
C ILE A 13 -5.16 -32.65 -12.53
N THR A 14 -4.57 -33.83 -12.32
CA THR A 14 -3.14 -34.06 -12.50
C THR A 14 -2.86 -34.17 -13.99
N GLY A 15 -2.09 -33.26 -14.53
CA GLY A 15 -1.65 -33.37 -15.92
C GLY A 15 -0.97 -32.13 -16.44
N LEU A 16 0.33 -31.98 -16.16
CA LEU A 16 1.40 -31.59 -17.08
C LEU A 16 1.40 -30.23 -17.77
N VAL A 17 2.61 -29.74 -17.80
CA VAL A 17 3.30 -28.74 -18.63
C VAL A 17 3.38 -27.38 -18.02
N GLY A 18 4.63 -26.96 -17.79
CA GLY A 18 5.05 -25.70 -17.21
C GLY A 18 4.36 -24.50 -17.82
N HIS A 19 3.33 -24.04 -17.15
CA HIS A 19 2.80 -22.72 -17.38
C HIS A 19 3.48 -21.79 -16.36
N GLN A 20 4.26 -20.87 -16.92
CA GLN A 20 4.62 -19.65 -16.21
C GLN A 20 3.39 -19.16 -15.47
N HIS A 21 3.50 -18.97 -14.15
CA HIS A 21 2.42 -18.46 -13.33
C HIS A 21 1.98 -17.09 -13.85
N SER A 22 1.02 -17.08 -14.74
CA SER A 22 0.27 -15.87 -15.05
C SER A 22 -0.71 -15.66 -13.90
N GLY A 23 -0.22 -15.09 -12.79
CA GLY A 23 -1.07 -14.58 -11.72
C GLY A 23 -2.10 -13.62 -12.30
N CYS A 24 -3.20 -13.38 -11.55
CA CYS A 24 -4.19 -12.39 -11.94
C CYS A 24 -3.49 -11.10 -12.38
N PRO A 25 -3.87 -10.47 -13.50
CA PRO A 25 -3.26 -9.23 -13.97
C PRO A 25 -3.21 -8.12 -12.90
N GLY A 26 -4.18 -8.13 -11.97
CA GLY A 26 -4.26 -7.18 -10.86
C GLY A 26 -3.19 -7.35 -9.78
N SER A 27 -2.48 -8.48 -9.72
CA SER A 27 -1.39 -8.73 -8.77
C SER A 27 0.00 -8.70 -9.40
N ARG A 28 0.11 -8.46 -10.71
CA ARG A 28 1.39 -8.39 -11.42
C ARG A 28 2.17 -7.15 -10.96
N GLU A 29 3.42 -7.36 -10.58
CA GLU A 29 4.35 -6.26 -10.30
C GLU A 29 4.61 -5.43 -11.57
N MET A 30 4.45 -4.12 -11.46
CA MET A 30 4.75 -3.15 -12.51
C MET A 30 5.35 -1.88 -11.90
N SER A 31 6.33 -1.30 -12.59
CA SER A 31 6.89 0.01 -12.29
C SER A 31 6.63 0.95 -13.47
N PHE A 32 6.27 2.18 -13.18
CA PHE A 32 6.02 3.20 -14.19
C PHE A 32 7.12 4.26 -14.13
N THR A 33 7.64 4.63 -15.29
CA THR A 33 8.51 5.79 -15.40
C THR A 33 7.66 7.04 -15.20
N PRO A 34 8.12 8.04 -14.41
CA PRO A 34 7.44 9.33 -14.38
C PRO A 34 7.30 9.85 -15.79
N SER A 35 6.07 10.18 -16.20
CA SER A 35 5.87 10.86 -17.49
C SER A 35 6.74 12.11 -17.50
N SER A 36 7.65 12.22 -18.50
CA SER A 36 8.40 13.44 -18.72
C SER A 36 7.39 14.58 -18.82
N VAL A 37 7.43 15.48 -17.84
CA VAL A 37 6.45 16.54 -17.68
C VAL A 37 6.43 17.40 -18.95
N GLN A 38 5.46 17.16 -19.81
CA GLN A 38 5.00 18.21 -20.71
C GLN A 38 4.47 19.35 -19.83
N PRO A 39 4.82 20.61 -20.08
CA PRO A 39 4.25 21.71 -19.31
C PRO A 39 2.74 21.63 -19.43
N VAL A 40 2.09 21.35 -18.30
CA VAL A 40 0.63 21.21 -18.22
C VAL A 40 0.07 22.59 -18.49
N VAL A 41 -0.40 22.83 -19.71
CA VAL A 41 -1.34 23.91 -19.99
C VAL A 41 -2.52 23.65 -19.04
N ALA A 42 -2.92 24.68 -18.29
CA ALA A 42 -3.90 24.58 -17.19
C ALA A 42 -5.29 24.14 -17.70
N THR A 43 -5.43 22.87 -18.02
CA THR A 43 -6.68 22.23 -18.46
C THR A 43 -7.41 21.52 -17.31
N GLY A 44 -6.99 21.73 -16.04
CA GLY A 44 -7.64 21.16 -14.87
C GLY A 44 -7.37 19.67 -14.63
N SER A 45 -6.70 18.94 -15.53
CA SER A 45 -6.34 17.54 -15.34
C SER A 45 -5.01 17.42 -14.59
N GLN A 46 -5.01 16.67 -13.48
CA GLN A 46 -3.79 16.36 -12.74
C GLN A 46 -3.26 14.99 -13.18
N PRO A 47 -1.97 14.86 -13.54
CA PRO A 47 -1.38 13.56 -13.85
C PRO A 47 -1.29 12.67 -12.61
N SER A 48 -1.33 11.35 -12.80
CA SER A 48 -1.08 10.40 -11.74
C SER A 48 0.38 10.41 -11.35
N GLU A 49 0.64 10.45 -10.04
CA GLU A 49 1.99 10.27 -9.46
C GLU A 49 2.23 8.81 -9.03
N LEU A 50 1.32 7.89 -9.36
CA LEU A 50 1.51 6.47 -9.07
C LEU A 50 2.59 5.89 -9.99
N GLN A 51 3.61 5.26 -9.37
CA GLN A 51 4.79 4.77 -10.09
C GLN A 51 4.97 3.26 -10.00
N GLN A 52 4.03 2.55 -9.41
CA GLN A 52 4.06 1.08 -9.34
C GLN A 52 2.66 0.49 -9.26
N TRP A 53 2.61 -0.81 -9.50
CA TRP A 53 1.45 -1.67 -9.28
C TRP A 53 1.94 -3.04 -8.76
N PRO A 54 1.22 -3.73 -7.86
CA PRO A 54 -0.05 -3.35 -7.21
C PRO A 54 0.14 -2.31 -6.09
N VAL A 55 -0.99 -1.82 -5.52
CA VAL A 55 -0.98 -0.87 -4.40
C VAL A 55 -1.54 -1.48 -3.11
N GLN A 56 -2.45 -2.48 -3.20
CA GLN A 56 -3.02 -3.11 -2.02
C GLN A 56 -1.94 -3.90 -1.26
N LEU A 57 -1.79 -3.63 0.04
CA LEU A 57 -0.71 -4.21 0.85
C LEU A 57 -0.70 -5.74 0.82
N HIS A 58 -1.86 -6.41 0.75
CA HIS A 58 -1.94 -7.86 0.58
C HIS A 58 -1.30 -8.35 -0.73
N LEU A 59 -1.36 -7.57 -1.79
CA LEU A 59 -0.90 -7.96 -3.13
C LEU A 59 0.58 -7.62 -3.38
N VAL A 60 1.11 -6.60 -2.71
CA VAL A 60 2.50 -6.16 -2.91
C VAL A 60 3.47 -7.19 -2.33
N SER A 61 4.44 -7.64 -3.13
CA SER A 61 5.54 -8.48 -2.64
C SER A 61 6.50 -7.65 -1.79
N PRO A 62 6.94 -8.12 -0.59
CA PRO A 62 7.95 -7.42 0.19
C PRO A 62 9.29 -7.23 -0.52
N GLY A 63 9.64 -8.14 -1.44
CA GLY A 63 10.83 -8.06 -2.26
C GLY A 63 10.66 -7.38 -3.61
N ALA A 64 9.55 -6.64 -3.81
CA ALA A 64 9.30 -5.95 -5.07
C ALA A 64 10.42 -4.97 -5.41
N THR A 65 10.86 -4.98 -6.66
CA THR A 65 12.04 -4.22 -7.11
C THR A 65 11.87 -2.71 -6.95
N PHE A 66 10.64 -2.22 -7.05
CA PHE A 66 10.31 -0.80 -6.89
C PHE A 66 10.43 -0.29 -5.44
N LEU A 67 10.58 -1.18 -4.44
CA LEU A 67 10.75 -0.79 -3.03
C LEU A 67 12.19 -0.36 -2.73
N LYS A 68 13.16 -0.84 -3.49
CA LYS A 68 14.59 -0.59 -3.22
C LYS A 68 14.92 0.91 -3.23
N GLY A 69 15.34 1.41 -2.07
CA GLY A 69 15.67 2.82 -1.89
C GLY A 69 14.46 3.76 -1.92
N ALA A 70 13.25 3.24 -1.80
CA ALA A 70 12.04 4.04 -1.90
C ALA A 70 11.63 4.65 -0.55
N ASP A 71 11.01 5.82 -0.61
CA ASP A 71 10.17 6.34 0.46
C ASP A 71 8.78 5.72 0.32
N LEU A 72 8.36 4.94 1.33
CA LEU A 72 7.10 4.21 1.29
C LEU A 72 6.00 4.98 2.00
N LEU A 73 4.89 5.23 1.31
CA LEU A 73 3.65 5.73 1.86
C LEU A 73 2.70 4.55 2.11
N VAL A 74 2.36 4.32 3.37
CA VAL A 74 1.30 3.38 3.81
C VAL A 74 0.07 4.21 4.12
N ALA A 75 -0.90 4.24 3.22
CA ALA A 75 -2.11 5.05 3.37
C ALA A 75 -3.32 4.18 3.73
N ALA A 76 -4.14 4.66 4.66
CA ALA A 76 -5.45 4.08 4.85
C ALA A 76 -6.31 4.29 3.60
N ASP A 77 -7.11 3.28 3.23
CA ASP A 77 -7.88 3.24 1.98
C ASP A 77 -8.72 4.52 1.73
N CYS A 78 -9.20 5.15 2.80
CA CYS A 78 -10.04 6.35 2.70
C CYS A 78 -9.25 7.64 2.41
N CYS A 79 -7.92 7.68 2.64
CA CYS A 79 -7.16 8.92 2.60
C CYS A 79 -7.18 9.61 1.23
N ALA A 80 -6.96 8.85 0.17
CA ALA A 80 -6.92 9.40 -1.19
C ALA A 80 -8.26 10.00 -1.63
N PHE A 81 -9.37 9.49 -1.10
CA PHE A 81 -10.72 9.97 -1.43
C PHE A 81 -11.11 11.21 -0.65
N SER A 82 -10.48 11.46 0.50
CA SER A 82 -10.73 12.63 1.33
C SER A 82 -9.88 13.83 0.94
N VAL A 83 -8.73 13.60 0.28
CA VAL A 83 -7.73 14.63 -0.06
C VAL A 83 -7.73 14.91 -1.55
N GLY A 84 -8.09 16.12 -1.95
CA GLY A 84 -8.22 16.50 -3.35
C GLY A 84 -6.90 16.53 -4.14
N ASP A 85 -5.78 16.80 -3.47
CA ASP A 85 -4.44 16.89 -4.05
C ASP A 85 -3.51 15.73 -3.61
N PHE A 86 -4.08 14.58 -3.28
CA PHE A 86 -3.38 13.42 -2.74
C PHE A 86 -2.14 13.05 -3.57
N HIS A 87 -2.26 12.99 -4.90
CA HIS A 87 -1.15 12.63 -5.77
C HIS A 87 0.00 13.62 -5.69
N GLN A 88 -0.30 14.92 -5.75
CA GLN A 88 0.72 15.96 -5.79
C GLN A 88 1.39 16.20 -4.44
N THR A 89 0.59 16.18 -3.37
CA THR A 89 1.07 16.56 -2.04
C THR A 89 1.65 15.37 -1.26
N TYR A 90 1.05 14.19 -1.39
CA TYR A 90 1.41 13.06 -0.52
C TYR A 90 2.08 11.90 -1.26
N LEU A 91 1.68 11.63 -2.51
CA LEU A 91 2.19 10.47 -3.26
C LEU A 91 3.45 10.77 -4.06
N LYS A 92 3.59 12.00 -4.57
CA LYS A 92 4.71 12.38 -5.44
C LYS A 92 6.07 11.96 -4.88
N GLY A 93 6.83 11.22 -5.68
CA GLY A 93 8.16 10.72 -5.32
C GLY A 93 8.17 9.54 -4.35
N LYS A 94 7.01 8.97 -3.99
CA LYS A 94 6.92 7.84 -3.06
C LYS A 94 6.36 6.59 -3.74
N ARG A 95 6.59 5.44 -3.11
CA ARG A 95 5.84 4.21 -3.41
C ARG A 95 4.66 4.11 -2.48
N LEU A 96 3.58 3.51 -2.95
CA LEU A 96 2.30 3.46 -2.23
C LEU A 96 1.92 2.03 -1.88
N VAL A 97 1.51 1.82 -0.65
CA VAL A 97 0.67 0.68 -0.27
C VAL A 97 -0.56 1.19 0.47
N ILE A 98 -1.69 0.55 0.23
CA ILE A 98 -2.95 0.89 0.91
C ILE A 98 -3.46 -0.28 1.73
N ALA A 99 -4.14 0.02 2.83
CA ALA A 99 -4.72 -0.97 3.73
C ALA A 99 -5.85 -0.37 4.58
N CYS A 100 -6.81 -1.21 4.98
CA CYS A 100 -7.82 -0.84 5.95
C CYS A 100 -7.72 -1.73 7.20
N PRO A 101 -7.18 -1.26 8.32
CA PRO A 101 -7.00 -2.09 9.53
C PRO A 101 -8.33 -2.55 10.14
N LYS A 102 -9.46 -1.98 9.72
CA LYS A 102 -10.81 -2.37 10.16
C LYS A 102 -11.40 -3.48 9.33
N LEU A 103 -11.19 -3.45 8.01
CA LEU A 103 -11.82 -4.37 7.06
C LEU A 103 -10.90 -5.52 6.66
N ASP A 104 -9.60 -5.27 6.61
CA ASP A 104 -8.63 -6.26 6.21
C ASP A 104 -8.40 -7.28 7.33
N HIS A 105 -8.15 -8.52 6.94
CA HIS A 105 -7.83 -9.61 7.87
C HIS A 105 -6.32 -9.86 7.90
N GLY A 106 -5.83 -10.45 9.01
CA GLY A 106 -4.43 -10.85 9.12
C GLY A 106 -3.48 -9.67 9.41
N LYS A 107 -3.69 -8.96 10.52
CA LYS A 107 -2.78 -7.89 10.98
C LYS A 107 -1.34 -8.37 11.08
N ASP A 108 -1.12 -9.59 11.54
CA ASP A 108 0.21 -10.20 11.65
C ASP A 108 0.89 -10.33 10.29
N VAL A 109 0.12 -10.64 9.25
CA VAL A 109 0.63 -10.68 7.86
C VAL A 109 1.14 -9.30 7.44
N TYR A 110 0.43 -8.23 7.79
CA TYR A 110 0.85 -6.86 7.49
C TYR A 110 2.11 -6.45 8.25
N ILE A 111 2.18 -6.79 9.55
CA ILE A 111 3.35 -6.51 10.38
C ILE A 111 4.59 -7.19 9.79
N ASN A 112 4.52 -8.49 9.52
CA ASN A 112 5.62 -9.25 8.94
C ASN A 112 6.01 -8.70 7.56
N LYS A 113 5.02 -8.44 6.71
CA LYS A 113 5.25 -7.93 5.35
C LYS A 113 5.93 -6.56 5.36
N LEU A 114 5.51 -5.64 6.22
CA LEU A 114 6.15 -4.33 6.36
C LEU A 114 7.56 -4.44 6.95
N ALA A 115 7.78 -5.35 7.91
CA ALA A 115 9.12 -5.64 8.41
C ALA A 115 10.04 -6.17 7.30
N ASP A 116 9.55 -7.08 6.48
CA ASP A 116 10.28 -7.58 5.30
C ASP A 116 10.54 -6.48 4.25
N MET A 117 9.61 -5.55 4.04
CA MET A 117 9.82 -4.39 3.16
C MET A 117 10.92 -3.48 3.70
N ILE A 118 11.03 -3.34 5.03
CA ILE A 118 12.14 -2.61 5.66
C ILE A 118 13.45 -3.35 5.44
N ASP A 119 13.53 -4.63 5.78
CA ASP A 119 14.78 -5.39 5.82
C ASP A 119 15.25 -5.83 4.43
N HIS A 120 14.38 -6.44 3.64
CA HIS A 120 14.68 -7.05 2.35
C HIS A 120 14.25 -6.17 1.17
N GLY A 121 13.13 -5.47 1.27
CA GLY A 121 12.69 -4.50 0.26
C GLY A 121 13.59 -3.27 0.20
N GLY A 122 14.28 -2.95 1.30
CA GLY A 122 15.29 -1.89 1.35
C GLY A 122 14.72 -0.49 1.25
N ILE A 123 13.50 -0.25 1.77
CA ILE A 123 12.92 1.10 1.82
C ILE A 123 13.76 2.06 2.67
N ASN A 124 13.72 3.35 2.35
CA ASN A 124 14.46 4.40 3.07
C ASN A 124 13.65 4.98 4.24
N THR A 125 12.38 5.30 3.99
CA THR A 125 11.50 5.89 5.00
C THR A 125 10.13 5.23 4.96
N LEU A 126 9.41 5.31 6.07
CA LEU A 126 8.04 4.84 6.19
C LEU A 126 7.14 6.01 6.61
N THR A 127 6.18 6.37 5.78
CA THR A 127 5.15 7.35 6.12
C THR A 127 3.81 6.64 6.25
N VAL A 128 3.18 6.73 7.41
CA VAL A 128 1.81 6.24 7.62
C VAL A 128 0.83 7.39 7.55
N MET A 129 -0.16 7.27 6.67
CA MET A 129 -1.21 8.28 6.49
C MET A 129 -2.56 7.68 6.89
N ILE A 130 -3.21 8.31 7.85
CA ILE A 130 -4.47 7.82 8.44
C ILE A 130 -5.52 8.93 8.51
N MET A 131 -6.79 8.51 8.55
CA MET A 131 -7.89 9.42 8.85
C MET A 131 -7.98 9.69 10.36
N GLU A 132 -8.66 10.77 10.73
CA GLU A 132 -8.93 11.11 12.15
C GLU A 132 -9.82 10.10 12.89
N VAL A 133 -10.51 9.22 12.16
CA VAL A 133 -11.44 8.24 12.72
C VAL A 133 -10.72 7.13 13.50
N PRO A 134 -11.29 6.65 14.61
CA PRO A 134 -10.61 5.69 15.51
C PRO A 134 -10.17 4.39 14.83
N CYS A 135 -10.93 3.91 13.84
CA CYS A 135 -10.60 2.65 13.14
C CYS A 135 -9.27 2.71 12.38
N CYS A 136 -8.82 3.89 11.96
CA CYS A 136 -7.55 4.06 11.23
C CYS A 136 -6.31 3.99 12.14
N GLY A 137 -6.44 4.21 13.45
CA GLY A 137 -5.32 4.18 14.40
C GLY A 137 -4.55 2.85 14.40
N GLY A 138 -5.23 1.75 14.08
CA GLY A 138 -4.62 0.43 13.94
C GLY A 138 -3.52 0.35 12.88
N LEU A 139 -3.57 1.19 11.83
CA LEU A 139 -2.54 1.18 10.79
C LEU A 139 -1.21 1.75 11.30
N LEU A 140 -1.26 2.79 12.15
CA LEU A 140 -0.07 3.30 12.83
C LEU A 140 0.56 2.23 13.74
N SER A 141 -0.26 1.53 14.53
CA SER A 141 0.21 0.44 15.38
C SER A 141 0.89 -0.67 14.58
N ILE A 142 0.31 -1.09 13.45
CA ILE A 142 0.90 -2.07 12.53
C ILE A 142 2.29 -1.61 12.05
N CYS A 143 2.42 -0.35 11.62
CA CYS A 143 3.71 0.19 11.16
C CYS A 143 4.75 0.24 12.29
N GLN A 144 4.34 0.63 13.51
CA GLN A 144 5.24 0.66 14.68
C GLN A 144 5.68 -0.74 15.10
N GLU A 145 4.79 -1.72 15.08
CA GLU A 145 5.12 -3.12 15.38
C GLU A 145 6.05 -3.71 14.32
N ALA A 146 5.81 -3.43 13.03
CA ALA A 146 6.69 -3.83 11.94
C ALA A 146 8.10 -3.24 12.11
N GLN A 147 8.21 -1.98 12.50
CA GLN A 147 9.49 -1.32 12.75
C GLN A 147 10.26 -1.94 13.93
N LYS A 148 9.53 -2.39 14.96
CA LYS A 148 10.15 -3.11 16.11
C LYS A 148 10.61 -4.51 15.73
N LEU A 149 9.91 -5.16 14.79
CA LEU A 149 10.22 -6.51 14.32
C LEU A 149 11.38 -6.51 13.34
N ALA A 150 11.53 -5.45 12.54
CA ALA A 150 12.58 -5.33 11.54
C ALA A 150 13.97 -5.21 12.19
N SER A 151 14.98 -5.74 11.50
CA SER A 151 16.39 -5.64 11.90
C SER A 151 16.99 -4.26 11.59
N ARG A 152 16.46 -3.57 10.57
CA ARG A 152 16.83 -2.21 10.20
C ARG A 152 15.89 -1.22 10.84
N HIS A 153 16.41 -0.05 11.19
CA HIS A 153 15.58 1.07 11.63
C HIS A 153 15.44 2.08 10.49
N VAL A 154 14.19 2.45 10.16
CA VAL A 154 13.88 3.48 9.18
C VAL A 154 13.06 4.60 9.85
N PRO A 155 13.23 5.87 9.44
CA PRO A 155 12.40 6.95 9.96
C PRO A 155 10.90 6.67 9.68
N LEU A 156 10.07 6.78 10.72
CA LEU A 156 8.61 6.63 10.63
C LEU A 156 7.93 7.99 10.81
N LYS A 157 7.10 8.36 9.86
CA LYS A 157 6.33 9.59 9.87
C LYS A 157 4.84 9.30 9.95
N LEU A 158 4.12 10.05 10.78
CA LEU A 158 2.66 10.03 10.86
C LEU A 158 2.07 11.26 10.17
N ILE A 159 1.09 11.04 9.30
CA ILE A 159 0.21 12.07 8.75
C ILE A 159 -1.22 11.71 9.12
N ARG A 160 -1.96 12.63 9.73
CA ARG A 160 -3.37 12.45 10.06
C ARG A 160 -4.23 13.44 9.29
N ILE A 161 -5.29 12.95 8.67
CA ILE A 161 -6.19 13.70 7.78
C ILE A 161 -7.58 13.73 8.39
N SER A 162 -8.23 14.90 8.34
CA SER A 162 -9.63 15.05 8.70
C SER A 162 -10.56 14.46 7.65
N LEU A 163 -11.82 14.24 7.99
CA LEU A 163 -12.84 13.82 7.03
C LEU A 163 -13.08 14.82 5.90
N LYS A 164 -12.64 16.07 6.09
CA LYS A 164 -12.71 17.14 5.07
C LYS A 164 -11.42 17.27 4.24
N GLY A 165 -10.44 16.40 4.46
CA GLY A 165 -9.17 16.40 3.72
C GLY A 165 -8.10 17.35 4.27
N GLU A 166 -8.33 17.95 5.43
CA GLU A 166 -7.36 18.84 6.07
C GLU A 166 -6.27 18.03 6.79
N LYS A 167 -5.02 18.48 6.72
CA LYS A 167 -3.91 17.86 7.45
C LYS A 167 -3.93 18.30 8.91
N LEU A 168 -4.28 17.38 9.82
CA LEU A 168 -4.36 17.63 11.25
C LEU A 168 -3.03 17.40 11.97
N GLU A 169 -2.22 16.47 11.47
CA GLU A 169 -0.96 16.07 12.08
C GLU A 169 0.05 15.69 11.00
N ASP A 170 1.31 16.07 11.20
CA ASP A 170 2.43 15.74 10.34
C ASP A 170 3.70 15.76 11.21
N ARG A 171 4.13 14.59 11.69
CA ARG A 171 5.28 14.48 12.59
C ARG A 171 6.00 13.14 12.45
N TRP A 172 7.26 13.11 12.84
CA TRP A 172 8.03 11.89 13.05
C TRP A 172 7.64 11.22 14.37
N VAL A 173 7.61 9.89 14.40
CA VAL A 173 7.20 9.07 15.57
C VAL A 173 8.25 8.02 15.88
#